data_fa47bf24dec089bcf15463c1e5dd60aa
#
_entry.id   fa47bf24dec089bcf15463c1e5dd60aa
#
_cell.length_a   1.000
_cell.length_b   1.000
_cell.length_c   1.000
_cell.angle_alpha   90.00
_cell.angle_beta   90.00
_cell.angle_gamma   90.00
#
_symmetry.space_group_name_H-M   'P 1'
#
loop_
_entity.id
_entity.type
_entity.pdbx_description
1 polymer ?
#
loop_
_entity_poly.entity_id
_entity_poly.type
_entity_poly.pdbx_seq_one_letter_code
_entity_poly.pdbx_strand_id
1 'polypeptide(L)'
;MVETAAILLQASPRSFVILDEIGRGTATWDGLAIAWACAEQLHEANRCRTLFASHFHELAQLESRLAFVANLNLAAKEWNGELVFLHEARPGAADRSYGVQVAKLAGVPAAVVARAKDILERLEREAGAGRGGLEDLPLFAAVSAPPPVRESEVERRLEALDVDSLSPREALDALYGLKALAAK
;
A
#
# COMPACT_ATOMS: atom_id res chain seq x y z
N MET A 1 6.44 0.27 10.81
CA MET A 1 5.02 -0.09 11.03
C MET A 1 4.29 0.84 12.02
N VAL A 2 4.85 1.15 13.19
CA VAL A 2 4.20 2.07 14.16
C VAL A 2 3.99 3.47 13.56
N GLU A 3 5.00 4.01 12.90
CA GLU A 3 4.89 5.30 12.21
C GLU A 3 3.87 5.27 11.08
N THR A 4 3.85 4.19 10.29
CA THR A 4 2.87 4.00 9.22
C THR A 4 1.44 4.01 9.77
N ALA A 5 1.20 3.28 10.88
CA ALA A 5 -0.11 3.27 11.53
C ALA A 5 -0.53 4.68 12.00
N ALA A 6 0.39 5.43 12.62
CA ALA A 6 0.12 6.80 13.06
C ALA A 6 -0.21 7.73 11.89
N ILE A 7 0.50 7.60 10.75
CA ILE A 7 0.25 8.37 9.53
C ILE A 7 -1.14 8.04 8.97
N LEU A 8 -1.47 6.77 8.81
CA LEU A 8 -2.76 6.34 8.24
C LEU A 8 -3.95 6.78 9.09
N LEU A 9 -3.80 6.82 10.43
CA LEU A 9 -4.84 7.27 11.35
C LEU A 9 -5.02 8.79 11.37
N GLN A 10 -3.97 9.57 11.11
CA GLN A 10 -3.98 11.03 11.28
C GLN A 10 -4.01 11.81 9.96
N ALA A 11 -3.61 11.18 8.84
CA ALA A 11 -3.57 11.87 7.56
C ALA A 11 -4.97 12.27 7.10
N SER A 12 -5.07 13.47 6.56
CA SER A 12 -6.29 14.10 6.07
C SER A 12 -6.08 14.61 4.63
N PRO A 13 -7.11 15.05 3.90
CA PRO A 13 -6.96 15.61 2.55
C PRO A 13 -6.00 16.81 2.44
N ARG A 14 -5.66 17.45 3.56
CA ARG A 14 -4.69 18.55 3.62
C ARG A 14 -3.27 18.09 3.95
N SER A 15 -3.06 16.80 4.21
CA SER A 15 -1.75 16.24 4.52
C SER A 15 -0.93 16.03 3.25
N PHE A 16 0.38 16.07 3.40
CA PHE A 16 1.34 15.56 2.44
C PHE A 16 2.14 14.46 3.12
N VAL A 17 2.05 13.25 2.58
CA VAL A 17 2.64 12.04 3.16
C VAL A 17 3.81 11.59 2.30
N ILE A 18 4.91 11.21 2.94
CA ILE A 18 6.05 10.56 2.31
C ILE A 18 6.22 9.21 2.99
N LEU A 19 6.06 8.13 2.24
CA LEU A 19 6.33 6.77 2.68
C LEU A 19 7.49 6.20 1.89
N ASP A 20 8.46 5.65 2.60
CA ASP A 20 9.65 5.05 2.01
C ASP A 20 9.78 3.60 2.47
N GLU A 21 9.80 2.68 1.50
CA GLU A 21 10.03 1.25 1.66
C GLU A 21 9.16 0.55 2.71
N ILE A 22 7.86 0.87 2.72
CA ILE A 22 6.89 0.17 3.56
C ILE A 22 6.87 -1.32 3.20
N GLY A 23 6.82 -2.18 4.23
CA GLY A 23 6.83 -3.64 4.05
C GLY A 23 8.22 -4.27 4.13
N ARG A 24 9.28 -3.51 4.41
CA ARG A 24 10.60 -4.08 4.73
C ARG A 24 10.60 -4.83 6.06
N GLY A 25 11.43 -5.89 6.13
CA GLY A 25 11.65 -6.65 7.36
C GLY A 25 10.64 -7.76 7.63
N THR A 26 9.82 -8.11 6.64
CA THR A 26 8.91 -9.26 6.65
C THR A 26 9.04 -10.08 5.36
N ALA A 27 8.26 -11.15 5.21
CA ALA A 27 8.22 -11.91 3.97
C ALA A 27 7.75 -11.04 2.80
N THR A 28 8.27 -11.29 1.60
CA THR A 28 8.04 -10.44 0.42
C THR A 28 6.54 -10.20 0.15
N TRP A 29 5.74 -11.27 0.20
CA TRP A 29 4.30 -11.17 -0.05
C TRP A 29 3.54 -10.41 1.03
N ASP A 30 3.91 -10.57 2.31
CA ASP A 30 3.34 -9.81 3.41
C ASP A 30 3.67 -8.31 3.26
N GLY A 31 4.94 -8.02 2.92
CA GLY A 31 5.41 -6.66 2.68
C GLY A 31 4.65 -5.98 1.54
N LEU A 32 4.49 -6.67 0.41
CA LEU A 32 3.75 -6.19 -0.74
C LEU A 32 2.27 -5.95 -0.40
N ALA A 33 1.61 -6.90 0.27
CA ALA A 33 0.20 -6.78 0.65
C ALA A 33 -0.03 -5.57 1.57
N ILE A 34 0.85 -5.36 2.54
CA ILE A 34 0.78 -4.20 3.44
C ILE A 34 1.00 -2.89 2.66
N ALA A 35 2.03 -2.84 1.80
CA ALA A 35 2.34 -1.65 1.00
C ALA A 35 1.18 -1.29 0.07
N TRP A 36 0.58 -2.29 -0.56
CA TRP A 36 -0.59 -2.12 -1.42
C TRP A 36 -1.78 -1.55 -0.68
N ALA A 37 -2.17 -2.18 0.44
CA ALA A 37 -3.29 -1.72 1.27
C ALA A 37 -3.07 -0.31 1.84
N CYS A 38 -1.82 0.03 2.21
CA CYS A 38 -1.47 1.39 2.64
C CYS A 38 -1.67 2.42 1.52
N ALA A 39 -1.29 2.09 0.28
CA ALA A 39 -1.47 2.98 -0.86
C ALA A 39 -2.96 3.21 -1.16
N GLU A 40 -3.77 2.15 -1.15
CA GLU A 40 -5.22 2.25 -1.31
C GLU A 40 -5.86 3.09 -0.20
N GLN A 41 -5.49 2.86 1.05
CA GLN A 41 -6.00 3.64 2.20
C GLN A 41 -5.69 5.13 2.07
N LEU A 42 -4.46 5.50 1.69
CA LEU A 42 -4.05 6.89 1.48
C LEU A 42 -4.82 7.54 0.33
N HIS A 43 -5.09 6.79 -0.73
CA HIS A 43 -5.81 7.26 -1.90
C HIS A 43 -7.31 7.43 -1.62
N GLU A 44 -7.98 6.40 -1.10
CA GLU A 44 -9.44 6.36 -1.04
C GLU A 44 -10.01 6.98 0.23
N ALA A 45 -9.41 6.68 1.38
CA ALA A 45 -9.91 7.13 2.67
C ALA A 45 -9.27 8.45 3.12
N ASN A 46 -7.95 8.51 3.19
CA ASN A 46 -7.26 9.73 3.63
C ASN A 46 -7.29 10.83 2.56
N ARG A 47 -7.32 10.48 1.28
CA ARG A 47 -7.36 11.39 0.12
C ARG A 47 -6.29 12.46 0.17
N CYS A 48 -5.12 12.11 0.65
CA CYS A 48 -4.00 13.02 0.83
C CYS A 48 -3.00 12.92 -0.33
N ARG A 49 -2.19 13.97 -0.52
CA ARG A 49 -1.07 13.91 -1.45
C ARG A 49 0.02 13.03 -0.88
N THR A 50 0.50 12.07 -1.68
CA THR A 50 1.46 11.09 -1.20
C THR A 50 2.59 10.89 -2.21
N LEU A 51 3.83 10.84 -1.71
CA LEU A 51 4.96 10.22 -2.40
C LEU A 51 5.21 8.86 -1.75
N PHE A 52 5.12 7.81 -2.55
CA PHE A 52 5.28 6.44 -2.08
C PHE A 52 6.48 5.80 -2.80
N ALA A 53 7.61 5.69 -2.12
CA ALA A 53 8.78 5.02 -2.64
C ALA A 53 8.76 3.53 -2.25
N SER A 54 8.99 2.66 -3.23
CA SER A 54 8.98 1.21 -3.02
C SER A 54 9.88 0.50 -4.01
N HIS A 55 10.35 -0.68 -3.62
CA HIS A 55 11.05 -1.62 -4.48
C HIS A 55 10.13 -2.73 -5.05
N PHE A 56 8.86 -2.72 -4.70
CA PHE A 56 7.89 -3.67 -5.22
C PHE A 56 7.39 -3.20 -6.60
N HIS A 57 7.81 -3.89 -7.66
CA HIS A 57 7.39 -3.58 -9.04
C HIS A 57 5.88 -3.73 -9.25
N GLU A 58 5.26 -4.61 -8.49
CA GLU A 58 3.84 -4.91 -8.54
C GLU A 58 2.97 -3.69 -8.21
N LEU A 59 3.45 -2.78 -7.35
CA LEU A 59 2.74 -1.55 -7.01
C LEU A 59 2.54 -0.62 -8.21
N ALA A 60 3.31 -0.78 -9.27
CA ALA A 60 3.13 -0.02 -10.51
C ALA A 60 1.74 -0.23 -11.13
N GLN A 61 1.09 -1.36 -10.86
CA GLN A 61 -0.26 -1.64 -11.34
C GLN A 61 -1.34 -0.73 -10.72
N LEU A 62 -1.04 -0.08 -9.59
CA LEU A 62 -1.98 0.86 -8.95
C LEU A 62 -2.34 2.03 -9.88
N GLU A 63 -1.45 2.44 -10.79
CA GLU A 63 -1.74 3.49 -11.79
C GLU A 63 -2.94 3.14 -12.69
N SER A 64 -3.10 1.86 -13.02
CA SER A 64 -4.23 1.40 -13.84
C SER A 64 -5.52 1.17 -13.05
N ARG A 65 -5.42 1.06 -11.73
CA ARG A 65 -6.55 0.71 -10.83
C ARG A 65 -7.11 1.90 -10.08
N LEU A 66 -6.27 2.87 -9.73
CA LEU A 66 -6.63 4.01 -8.91
C LEU A 66 -6.51 5.31 -9.72
N ALA A 67 -7.55 6.12 -9.71
CA ALA A 67 -7.50 7.45 -10.32
C ALA A 67 -6.46 8.32 -9.57
N PHE A 68 -5.80 9.23 -10.29
CA PHE A 68 -4.82 10.17 -9.71
C PHE A 68 -3.55 9.52 -9.11
N VAL A 69 -3.26 8.27 -9.44
CA VAL A 69 -1.98 7.63 -9.19
C VAL A 69 -1.13 7.72 -10.45
N ALA A 70 0.14 8.04 -10.31
CA ALA A 70 1.10 8.07 -11.40
C ALA A 70 2.40 7.42 -10.97
N ASN A 71 2.95 6.57 -11.81
CA ASN A 71 4.25 5.95 -11.61
C ASN A 71 5.37 6.89 -12.00
N LEU A 72 6.40 6.94 -11.18
CA LEU A 72 7.67 7.60 -11.46
C LEU A 72 8.81 6.61 -11.21
N ASN A 73 9.80 6.64 -12.08
CA ASN A 73 11.04 5.90 -11.87
C ASN A 73 12.25 6.85 -11.81
N LEU A 74 13.29 6.41 -11.14
CA LEU A 74 14.56 7.11 -11.15
C LEU A 74 15.40 6.61 -12.32
N ALA A 75 15.77 7.53 -13.22
CA ALA A 75 16.49 7.19 -14.43
C ALA A 75 17.91 6.71 -14.12
N ALA A 76 18.25 5.55 -14.67
CA ALA A 76 19.61 5.02 -14.68
C ALA A 76 20.03 4.73 -16.13
N LYS A 77 21.32 4.88 -16.42
CA LYS A 77 21.90 4.62 -17.72
C LYS A 77 23.10 3.68 -17.57
N GLU A 78 23.19 2.70 -18.42
CA GLU A 78 24.39 1.88 -18.55
C GLU A 78 25.35 2.58 -19.52
N TRP A 79 26.58 2.84 -19.04
CA TRP A 79 27.64 3.46 -19.82
C TRP A 79 28.93 2.65 -19.64
N ASN A 80 29.48 2.11 -20.72
CA ASN A 80 30.68 1.28 -20.73
C ASN A 80 30.62 0.08 -19.75
N GLY A 81 29.42 -0.53 -19.57
CA GLY A 81 29.23 -1.64 -18.63
C GLY A 81 29.15 -1.22 -17.16
N GLU A 82 29.05 0.08 -16.89
CA GLU A 82 28.82 0.65 -15.57
C GLU A 82 27.45 1.33 -15.48
N LEU A 83 26.81 1.20 -14.32
CA LEU A 83 25.53 1.84 -14.04
C LEU A 83 25.76 3.28 -13.54
N VAL A 84 25.12 4.23 -14.20
CA VAL A 84 25.12 5.64 -13.81
C VAL A 84 23.70 6.04 -13.45
N PHE A 85 23.50 6.49 -12.20
CA PHE A 85 22.24 7.08 -11.75
C PHE A 85 22.18 8.55 -12.18
N LEU A 86 21.14 8.89 -12.94
CA LEU A 86 21.00 10.26 -13.46
C LEU A 86 20.33 11.21 -12.46
N HIS A 87 19.78 10.70 -11.36
CA HIS A 87 19.03 11.47 -10.35
C HIS A 87 17.87 12.27 -10.96
N GLU A 88 17.26 11.73 -12.00
CA GLU A 88 16.10 12.29 -12.66
C GLU A 88 14.89 11.39 -12.44
N ALA A 89 13.79 11.97 -11.97
CA ALA A 89 12.51 11.28 -11.95
C ALA A 89 11.84 11.37 -13.33
N ARG A 90 11.41 10.22 -13.87
CA ARG A 90 10.73 10.12 -15.16
C ARG A 90 9.37 9.44 -14.99
N PRO A 91 8.38 9.81 -15.81
CA PRO A 91 7.09 9.11 -15.81
C PRO A 91 7.24 7.64 -16.21
N GLY A 92 6.39 6.81 -15.61
CA GLY A 92 6.30 5.38 -15.86
C GLY A 92 6.98 4.52 -14.80
N ALA A 93 6.69 3.22 -14.84
CA ALA A 93 7.32 2.23 -13.96
C ALA A 93 8.77 1.94 -14.38
N ALA A 94 9.58 1.43 -13.44
CA ALA A 94 10.91 0.95 -13.76
C ALA A 94 10.83 -0.39 -14.53
N ASP A 95 11.60 -0.49 -15.62
CA ASP A 95 11.60 -1.69 -16.49
C ASP A 95 12.33 -2.87 -15.84
N ARG A 96 13.29 -2.61 -14.96
CA ARG A 96 14.14 -3.62 -14.31
C ARG A 96 14.74 -3.13 -13.00
N SER A 97 15.20 -4.07 -12.18
CA SER A 97 16.01 -3.79 -11.00
C SER A 97 17.51 -3.73 -11.37
N TYR A 98 18.26 -2.93 -10.63
CA TYR A 98 19.71 -2.79 -10.81
C TYR A 98 20.53 -3.36 -9.63
N GLY A 99 19.92 -4.19 -8.78
CA GLY A 99 20.55 -4.70 -7.57
C GLY A 99 21.88 -5.40 -7.79
N VAL A 100 22.00 -6.24 -8.84
CA VAL A 100 23.25 -6.95 -9.18
C VAL A 100 24.33 -5.96 -9.67
N GLN A 101 23.96 -4.95 -10.43
CA GLN A 101 24.87 -3.89 -10.88
C GLN A 101 25.35 -3.03 -9.71
N VAL A 102 24.47 -2.69 -8.79
CA VAL A 102 24.80 -1.97 -7.56
C VAL A 102 25.74 -2.78 -6.68
N ALA A 103 25.54 -4.10 -6.56
CA ALA A 103 26.44 -4.99 -5.84
C ALA A 103 27.87 -4.97 -6.45
N LYS A 104 27.97 -4.93 -7.78
CA LYS A 104 29.25 -4.79 -8.48
C LYS A 104 29.92 -3.46 -8.12
N LEU A 105 29.19 -2.35 -8.16
CA LEU A 105 29.70 -1.01 -7.81
C LEU A 105 30.11 -0.93 -6.34
N ALA A 106 29.43 -1.63 -5.45
CA ALA A 106 29.77 -1.72 -4.03
C ALA A 106 31.00 -2.59 -3.73
N GLY A 107 31.64 -3.18 -4.75
CA GLY A 107 32.83 -3.98 -4.59
C GLY A 107 32.60 -5.45 -4.18
N VAL A 108 31.42 -5.97 -4.37
CA VAL A 108 31.14 -7.41 -4.18
C VAL A 108 32.03 -8.23 -5.13
N PRO A 109 32.70 -9.32 -4.68
CA PRO A 109 33.57 -10.12 -5.51
C PRO A 109 32.96 -10.54 -6.84
N ALA A 110 33.71 -10.42 -7.93
CA ALA A 110 33.22 -10.67 -9.29
C ALA A 110 32.57 -12.06 -9.48
N ALA A 111 33.11 -13.09 -8.83
CA ALA A 111 32.52 -14.43 -8.86
C ALA A 111 31.11 -14.49 -8.23
N VAL A 112 30.87 -13.72 -7.14
CA VAL A 112 29.57 -13.63 -6.49
C VAL A 112 28.59 -12.87 -7.37
N VAL A 113 29.02 -11.76 -7.97
CA VAL A 113 28.20 -10.96 -8.90
C VAL A 113 27.79 -11.79 -10.12
N ALA A 114 28.73 -12.54 -10.73
CA ALA A 114 28.45 -13.43 -11.85
C ALA A 114 27.39 -14.48 -11.45
N ARG A 115 27.60 -15.14 -10.31
CA ARG A 115 26.63 -16.12 -9.82
C ARG A 115 25.25 -15.55 -9.52
N ALA A 116 25.20 -14.34 -8.92
CA ALA A 116 23.94 -13.65 -8.66
C ALA A 116 23.17 -13.34 -9.95
N LYS A 117 23.89 -12.96 -11.02
CA LYS A 117 23.29 -12.74 -12.34
C LYS A 117 22.67 -14.03 -12.91
N ASP A 118 23.39 -15.15 -12.89
CA ASP A 118 22.87 -16.43 -13.35
C ASP A 118 21.62 -16.87 -12.57
N ILE A 119 21.61 -16.64 -11.26
CA ILE A 119 20.45 -16.96 -10.41
C ILE A 119 19.28 -16.06 -10.76
N LEU A 120 19.50 -14.76 -10.91
CA LEU A 120 18.45 -13.80 -11.26
C LEU A 120 17.80 -14.18 -12.60
N GLU A 121 18.59 -14.46 -13.64
CA GLU A 121 18.09 -14.88 -14.95
C GLU A 121 17.25 -16.17 -14.90
N ARG A 122 17.56 -17.08 -13.96
CA ARG A 122 16.75 -18.29 -13.74
C ARG A 122 15.43 -17.94 -13.07
N LEU A 123 15.46 -17.13 -12.01
CA LEU A 123 14.26 -16.72 -11.29
C LEU A 123 13.30 -15.93 -12.20
N GLU A 124 13.81 -15.04 -13.02
CA GLU A 124 13.01 -14.27 -14.00
C GLU A 124 12.37 -15.19 -15.05
N ARG A 125 13.09 -16.20 -15.55
CA ARG A 125 12.53 -17.20 -16.48
C ARG A 125 11.45 -18.07 -15.83
N GLU A 126 11.65 -18.48 -14.59
CA GLU A 126 10.69 -19.29 -13.83
C GLU A 126 9.44 -18.47 -13.50
N ALA A 127 9.58 -17.19 -13.19
CA ALA A 127 8.47 -16.27 -12.97
C ALA A 127 7.69 -16.01 -14.28
N GLY A 128 8.38 -15.87 -15.41
CA GLY A 128 7.75 -15.64 -16.72
C GLY A 128 7.09 -16.89 -17.34
N ALA A 129 7.54 -18.09 -16.96
CA ALA A 129 7.09 -19.34 -17.59
C ALA A 129 5.88 -20.02 -16.91
N GLY A 130 5.43 -19.57 -15.75
CA GLY A 130 4.52 -20.39 -14.96
C GLY A 130 3.50 -19.73 -14.07
N ARG A 131 3.35 -18.43 -14.13
CA ARG A 131 2.28 -17.76 -13.34
C ARG A 131 1.65 -16.68 -14.20
N GLY A 132 0.37 -16.85 -14.45
CA GLY A 132 -0.51 -15.76 -14.85
C GLY A 132 -0.24 -14.55 -13.96
N GLY A 133 -0.44 -13.35 -14.49
CA GLY A 133 -0.14 -12.10 -13.79
C GLY A 133 -0.76 -12.08 -12.39
N LEU A 134 -0.38 -11.13 -11.58
CA LEU A 134 -0.98 -10.87 -10.26
C LEU A 134 -2.52 -10.92 -10.25
N GLU A 135 -3.14 -10.74 -11.42
CA GLU A 135 -4.58 -10.83 -11.64
C GLU A 135 -5.17 -12.21 -11.34
N ASP A 136 -4.37 -13.28 -11.44
CA ASP A 136 -4.79 -14.66 -11.14
C ASP A 136 -4.60 -15.05 -9.66
N LEU A 137 -4.01 -14.17 -8.84
CA LEU A 137 -3.94 -14.40 -7.40
C LEU A 137 -5.28 -13.98 -6.76
N PRO A 138 -5.92 -14.86 -5.97
CA PRO A 138 -7.18 -14.55 -5.28
C PRO A 138 -7.10 -13.29 -4.38
N LEU A 139 -5.89 -12.89 -4.01
CA LEU A 139 -5.61 -11.73 -3.18
C LEU A 139 -5.87 -10.39 -3.91
N PHE A 140 -5.80 -10.38 -5.24
CA PHE A 140 -5.94 -9.18 -6.08
C PHE A 140 -7.22 -9.20 -6.94
N ALA A 141 -8.01 -10.26 -6.84
CA ALA A 141 -9.39 -10.18 -7.28
C ALA A 141 -10.05 -9.02 -6.53
N ALA A 142 -10.64 -8.10 -7.29
CA ALA A 142 -11.17 -6.83 -6.79
C ALA A 142 -11.70 -6.96 -5.36
N VAL A 143 -11.14 -6.18 -4.44
CA VAL A 143 -11.71 -6.03 -3.11
C VAL A 143 -13.16 -5.62 -3.38
N SER A 144 -14.06 -6.56 -3.17
CA SER A 144 -15.50 -6.25 -3.19
C SER A 144 -15.67 -5.04 -2.29
N ALA A 145 -16.35 -4.02 -2.79
CA ALA A 145 -16.65 -2.81 -2.03
C ALA A 145 -16.91 -3.21 -0.57
N PRO A 146 -16.34 -2.51 0.40
CA PRO A 146 -16.55 -2.85 1.81
C PRO A 146 -18.04 -3.05 1.99
N PRO A 147 -18.47 -4.11 2.69
CA PRO A 147 -19.89 -4.36 2.86
C PRO A 147 -20.50 -3.05 3.38
N PRO A 148 -21.65 -2.60 2.85
CA PRO A 148 -22.23 -1.34 3.27
C PRO A 148 -22.20 -1.33 4.78
N VAL A 149 -21.61 -0.29 5.36
CA VAL A 149 -21.56 -0.09 6.81
C VAL A 149 -23.02 -0.18 7.22
N ARG A 150 -23.40 -1.31 7.82
CA ARG A 150 -24.74 -1.44 8.38
C ARG A 150 -24.78 -0.47 9.52
N GLU A 151 -25.46 0.65 9.30
CA GLU A 151 -25.71 1.59 10.39
C GLU A 151 -26.18 0.77 11.58
N SER A 152 -25.42 0.86 12.65
CA SER A 152 -25.74 0.17 13.89
C SER A 152 -27.11 0.63 14.33
N GLU A 153 -27.97 -0.29 14.75
CA GLU A 153 -29.29 0.08 15.27
C GLU A 153 -29.16 0.99 16.50
N VAL A 154 -28.03 0.94 17.18
CA VAL A 154 -27.65 1.85 18.26
C VAL A 154 -27.41 3.26 17.73
N GLU A 155 -26.71 3.43 16.62
CA GLU A 155 -26.45 4.74 15.96
C GLU A 155 -27.75 5.37 15.49
N ARG A 156 -28.58 4.62 14.75
CA ARG A 156 -29.91 5.13 14.31
C ARG A 156 -30.78 5.57 15.46
N ARG A 157 -30.75 4.84 16.58
CA ARG A 157 -31.59 5.16 17.73
C ARG A 157 -31.02 6.32 18.52
N LEU A 158 -29.71 6.50 18.52
CA LEU A 158 -29.03 7.64 19.12
C LEU A 158 -29.31 8.93 18.34
N GLU A 159 -29.22 8.88 16.99
CA GLU A 159 -29.56 10.03 16.13
C GLU A 159 -31.02 10.48 16.22
N ALA A 160 -31.93 9.53 16.46
CA ALA A 160 -33.36 9.84 16.60
C ALA A 160 -33.74 10.40 17.98
N LEU A 161 -32.80 10.46 18.93
CA LEU A 161 -33.04 10.95 20.28
C LEU A 161 -32.88 12.46 20.37
N ASP A 162 -33.98 13.16 20.63
CA ASP A 162 -33.94 14.59 20.99
C ASP A 162 -33.60 14.74 22.47
N VAL A 163 -32.29 14.89 22.77
CA VAL A 163 -31.73 14.92 24.14
C VAL A 163 -32.27 16.09 24.95
N ASP A 164 -32.59 17.21 24.31
CA ASP A 164 -33.03 18.44 24.98
C ASP A 164 -34.49 18.36 25.43
N SER A 165 -35.27 17.45 24.87
CA SER A 165 -36.67 17.24 25.24
C SER A 165 -36.90 16.16 26.31
N LEU A 166 -35.85 15.40 26.70
CA LEU A 166 -35.95 14.30 27.63
C LEU A 166 -35.91 14.74 29.10
N SER A 167 -36.80 14.22 29.88
CA SER A 167 -36.65 14.27 31.34
C SER A 167 -35.51 13.37 31.81
N PRO A 168 -34.92 13.60 33.02
CA PRO A 168 -33.83 12.76 33.56
C PRO A 168 -34.16 11.28 33.60
N ARG A 169 -35.42 10.91 33.84
CA ARG A 169 -35.87 9.52 33.86
C ARG A 169 -35.92 8.90 32.49
N GLU A 170 -36.45 9.63 31.50
CA GLU A 170 -36.51 9.19 30.11
C GLU A 170 -35.11 9.06 29.50
N ALA A 171 -34.17 9.94 29.83
CA ALA A 171 -32.79 9.84 29.43
C ALA A 171 -32.11 8.57 29.95
N LEU A 172 -32.38 8.22 31.22
CA LEU A 172 -31.85 6.99 31.80
C LEU A 172 -32.45 5.73 31.16
N ASP A 173 -33.76 5.73 30.86
CA ASP A 173 -34.43 4.63 30.19
C ASP A 173 -33.92 4.46 28.74
N ALA A 174 -33.64 5.58 28.04
CA ALA A 174 -33.04 5.57 26.72
C ALA A 174 -31.62 4.95 26.74
N LEU A 175 -30.79 5.31 27.73
CA LEU A 175 -29.47 4.73 27.92
C LEU A 175 -29.50 3.22 28.16
N TYR A 176 -30.43 2.75 28.98
CA TYR A 176 -30.61 1.30 29.17
C TYR A 176 -31.06 0.60 27.90
N GLY A 177 -31.92 1.23 27.10
CA GLY A 177 -32.35 0.72 25.80
C GLY A 177 -31.19 0.60 24.80
N LEU A 178 -30.34 1.64 24.70
CA LEU A 178 -29.14 1.63 23.86
C LEU A 178 -28.11 0.57 24.32
N LYS A 179 -27.91 0.43 25.62
CA LYS A 179 -27.03 -0.57 26.19
C LYS A 179 -27.49 -2.01 25.91
N ALA A 180 -28.78 -2.24 25.95
CA ALA A 180 -29.37 -3.56 25.64
C ALA A 180 -29.23 -3.92 24.14
N LEU A 181 -29.23 -2.92 23.25
CA LEU A 181 -28.99 -3.11 21.81
C LEU A 181 -27.50 -3.36 21.52
N ALA A 182 -26.59 -2.68 22.21
CA ALA A 182 -25.15 -2.86 22.06
C ALA A 182 -24.62 -4.20 22.58
N ALA A 183 -25.41 -4.93 23.39
CA ALA A 183 -25.05 -6.23 23.94
C ALA A 183 -25.48 -7.43 23.09
N LYS A 184 -26.18 -7.18 21.96
CA LYS A 184 -26.60 -8.19 20.96
C LYS A 184 -25.65 -8.21 19.77
#